data_df82e57aaea680d2be88b3893f19ad10
#
_entry.id   df82e57aaea680d2be88b3893f19ad10
#
_cell.length_a   1.000
_cell.length_b   1.000
_cell.length_c   1.000
_cell.angle_alpha   90.00
_cell.angle_beta   90.00
_cell.angle_gamma   90.00
#
_symmetry.space_group_name_H-M   'P 1'
#
loop_
_entity.id
_entity.type
_entity.pdbx_description
1 polymer ?
#
loop_
_entity_poly.entity_id
_entity_poly.type
_entity_poly.pdbx_seq_one_letter_code
_entity_poly.pdbx_strand_id
1 'polypeptide(L)'
;TESYSGRIDWNFVPMSLTDYRQAFEIVKRNILAGNSYLANLTCKVPVSTNLTLEDVFRYSKALYRLWLKDKLVCFSPEIFVRIEDGEIKSFPMKGTIDATLPNAEKLLMDDPKETAEHATIVDLIRNDLSMVAEQVRVVRYRYCDRLETNKGPIFQTSSEICGVLPDDYPSHIGDIIFRLLPAGSITGAPKSKTMDIIEEAENYERGFYTGIMGYCDGRTLDSAVMIRFLEQEGENLYYKAGGGITSKSDLQSEYNEMIQKIYVPIY
;
A
#
# COMPACT_ATOMS: atom_id res chain seq x y z
N THR A 1 -10.82 17.95 -11.39
CA THR A 1 -9.64 17.32 -12.04
C THR A 1 -9.75 17.56 -13.53
N GLU A 2 -8.74 18.21 -14.11
CA GLU A 2 -8.63 18.36 -15.55
C GLU A 2 -8.46 16.99 -16.20
N SER A 3 -8.98 16.80 -17.42
CA SER A 3 -8.80 15.58 -18.19
C SER A 3 -7.56 15.72 -19.09
N TYR A 4 -6.74 14.69 -19.14
CA TYR A 4 -5.63 14.65 -20.08
C TYR A 4 -6.17 14.40 -21.50
N SER A 5 -5.84 15.27 -22.42
CA SER A 5 -6.39 15.22 -23.80
C SER A 5 -5.49 14.52 -24.81
N GLY A 6 -4.27 14.16 -24.41
CA GLY A 6 -3.29 13.52 -25.28
C GLY A 6 -3.38 11.99 -25.25
N ARG A 7 -2.75 11.35 -26.24
CA ARG A 7 -2.47 9.91 -26.17
C ARG A 7 -1.41 9.67 -25.09
N ILE A 8 -1.63 8.67 -24.24
CA ILE A 8 -0.68 8.25 -23.22
C ILE A 8 0.12 7.08 -23.78
N ASP A 9 1.44 7.26 -23.88
CA ASP A 9 2.39 6.19 -24.14
C ASP A 9 2.95 5.75 -22.78
N TRP A 10 2.72 4.50 -22.41
CA TRP A 10 3.15 3.92 -21.15
C TRP A 10 3.75 2.55 -21.39
N ASN A 11 5.06 2.46 -21.23
CA ASN A 11 5.81 1.23 -21.43
C ASN A 11 6.73 1.01 -20.22
N PHE A 12 6.95 -0.23 -19.82
CA PHE A 12 7.88 -0.59 -18.76
C PHE A 12 8.53 -1.93 -19.07
N VAL A 13 9.71 -2.14 -18.49
CA VAL A 13 10.42 -3.41 -18.54
C VAL A 13 10.25 -4.09 -17.18
N PRO A 14 9.39 -5.12 -17.06
CA PRO A 14 9.19 -5.80 -15.80
C PRO A 14 10.48 -6.47 -15.32
N MET A 15 10.65 -6.61 -14.01
CA MET A 15 11.64 -7.50 -13.45
C MET A 15 11.47 -8.90 -14.05
N SER A 16 12.56 -9.59 -14.37
CA SER A 16 12.44 -10.95 -14.91
C SER A 16 11.79 -11.89 -13.89
N LEU A 17 11.03 -12.89 -14.37
CA LEU A 17 10.46 -13.90 -13.46
C LEU A 17 11.55 -14.64 -12.68
N THR A 18 12.76 -14.77 -13.25
CA THR A 18 13.90 -15.43 -12.58
C THR A 18 14.40 -14.60 -11.41
N ASP A 19 14.58 -13.29 -11.58
CA ASP A 19 15.04 -12.40 -10.51
C ASP A 19 13.95 -12.25 -9.43
N TYR A 20 12.69 -12.11 -9.85
CA TYR A 20 11.57 -12.08 -8.90
C TYR A 20 11.46 -13.37 -8.09
N ARG A 21 11.69 -14.53 -8.72
CA ARG A 21 11.69 -15.83 -8.04
C ARG A 21 12.77 -15.90 -6.96
N GLN A 22 13.98 -15.43 -7.22
CA GLN A 22 15.05 -15.41 -6.23
C GLN A 22 14.65 -14.62 -4.99
N ALA A 23 14.13 -13.41 -5.18
CA ALA A 23 13.63 -12.57 -4.08
C ALA A 23 12.44 -13.23 -3.35
N PHE A 24 11.48 -13.76 -4.11
CA PHE A 24 10.32 -14.47 -3.56
C PHE A 24 10.73 -15.68 -2.71
N GLU A 25 11.69 -16.48 -3.16
CA GLU A 25 12.18 -17.67 -2.44
C GLU A 25 12.86 -17.29 -1.12
N ILE A 26 13.60 -16.17 -1.06
CA ILE A 26 14.17 -15.66 0.19
C ILE A 26 13.06 -15.36 1.18
N VAL A 27 12.06 -14.57 0.76
CA VAL A 27 10.91 -14.22 1.59
C VAL A 27 10.14 -15.46 2.02
N LYS A 28 9.81 -16.34 1.07
CA LYS A 28 9.02 -17.55 1.31
C LYS A 28 9.70 -18.51 2.29
N ARG A 29 10.99 -18.73 2.14
CA ARG A 29 11.80 -19.54 3.06
C ARG A 29 11.74 -19.01 4.49
N ASN A 30 11.89 -17.70 4.67
CA ASN A 30 11.81 -17.06 5.97
C ASN A 30 10.41 -17.14 6.61
N ILE A 31 9.35 -17.00 5.81
CA ILE A 31 7.97 -17.18 6.27
C ILE A 31 7.74 -18.64 6.72
N LEU A 32 8.15 -19.60 5.93
CA LEU A 32 8.00 -21.02 6.27
C LEU A 32 8.83 -21.45 7.49
N ALA A 33 9.95 -20.76 7.74
CA ALA A 33 10.76 -20.93 8.95
C ALA A 33 10.18 -20.23 10.20
N GLY A 34 9.06 -19.50 10.07
CA GLY A 34 8.42 -18.77 11.17
C GLY A 34 9.08 -17.45 11.54
N ASN A 35 10.02 -16.93 10.70
CA ASN A 35 10.69 -15.66 10.92
C ASN A 35 9.79 -14.45 10.62
N SER A 36 8.77 -14.62 9.78
CA SER A 36 7.74 -13.64 9.44
C SER A 36 6.44 -14.34 9.09
N TYR A 37 5.32 -13.65 9.19
CA TYR A 37 3.99 -14.14 8.76
C TYR A 37 3.56 -13.51 7.44
N LEU A 38 3.98 -12.28 7.22
CA LEU A 38 3.70 -11.46 6.06
C LEU A 38 4.92 -10.59 5.78
N ALA A 39 5.39 -10.56 4.54
CA ALA A 39 6.41 -9.62 4.09
C ALA A 39 5.98 -8.99 2.77
N ASN A 40 6.07 -7.68 2.67
CA ASN A 40 5.79 -6.96 1.42
C ASN A 40 7.04 -6.97 0.54
N LEU A 41 7.03 -7.79 -0.51
CA LEU A 41 8.12 -7.88 -1.50
C LEU A 41 7.86 -6.90 -2.63
N THR A 42 8.86 -6.06 -2.94
CA THR A 42 8.73 -5.02 -3.95
C THR A 42 9.84 -5.06 -5.00
N CYS A 43 9.62 -4.36 -6.10
CA CYS A 43 10.60 -4.20 -7.15
C CYS A 43 10.59 -2.77 -7.71
N LYS A 44 11.69 -2.41 -8.31
CA LYS A 44 11.91 -1.16 -9.05
C LYS A 44 12.05 -1.49 -10.53
N VAL A 45 11.17 -0.93 -11.37
CA VAL A 45 11.15 -1.21 -12.80
C VAL A 45 11.30 0.07 -13.63
N PRO A 46 12.11 0.06 -14.69
CA PRO A 46 12.23 1.21 -15.58
C PRO A 46 10.96 1.42 -16.39
N VAL A 47 10.57 2.68 -16.52
CA VAL A 47 9.40 3.13 -17.26
C VAL A 47 9.80 4.11 -18.35
N SER A 48 9.16 4.00 -19.51
CA SER A 48 9.22 4.98 -20.60
C SER A 48 7.81 5.51 -20.88
N THR A 49 7.65 6.82 -20.81
CA THR A 49 6.36 7.49 -21.03
C THR A 49 6.56 8.88 -21.62
N ASN A 50 5.54 9.40 -22.29
CA ASN A 50 5.47 10.79 -22.74
C ASN A 50 4.92 11.75 -21.66
N LEU A 51 4.57 11.23 -20.48
CA LEU A 51 4.09 12.03 -19.35
C LEU A 51 5.26 12.53 -18.52
N THR A 52 5.19 13.77 -18.07
CA THR A 52 6.04 14.29 -17.00
C THR A 52 5.51 13.87 -15.61
N LEU A 53 6.33 13.97 -14.58
CA LEU A 53 5.86 13.77 -13.19
C LEU A 53 4.72 14.73 -12.83
N GLU A 54 4.75 15.95 -13.36
CA GLU A 54 3.70 16.94 -13.17
C GLU A 54 2.39 16.52 -13.85
N ASP A 55 2.45 15.98 -15.07
CA ASP A 55 1.27 15.45 -15.77
C ASP A 55 0.65 14.32 -14.96
N VAL A 56 1.47 13.38 -14.47
CA VAL A 56 0.98 12.30 -13.63
C VAL A 56 0.31 12.85 -12.36
N PHE A 57 0.89 13.86 -11.70
CA PHE A 57 0.29 14.49 -10.54
C PHE A 57 -1.05 15.20 -10.87
N ARG A 58 -1.09 15.97 -11.94
CA ARG A 58 -2.28 16.76 -12.32
C ARG A 58 -3.46 15.89 -12.72
N TYR A 59 -3.20 14.86 -13.51
CA TYR A 59 -4.24 14.11 -14.20
C TYR A 59 -4.57 12.76 -13.54
N SER A 60 -3.72 12.23 -12.66
CA SER A 60 -4.05 10.99 -11.96
C SER A 60 -5.23 11.14 -11.01
N LYS A 61 -6.10 10.13 -11.03
CA LYS A 61 -7.25 10.03 -10.11
C LYS A 61 -6.87 9.13 -8.95
N ALA A 62 -6.53 9.74 -7.82
CA ALA A 62 -6.16 9.04 -6.59
C ALA A 62 -6.65 9.84 -5.37
N LEU A 63 -6.86 9.13 -4.27
CA LEU A 63 -7.28 9.72 -3.00
C LEU A 63 -6.21 10.69 -2.48
N TYR A 64 -4.96 10.29 -2.56
CA TYR A 64 -3.80 11.10 -2.16
C TYR A 64 -2.84 11.25 -3.31
N ARG A 65 -2.36 12.47 -3.53
CA ARG A 65 -1.35 12.77 -4.55
C ARG A 65 -0.27 13.67 -3.97
N LEU A 66 0.96 13.33 -4.25
CA LEU A 66 2.13 14.12 -3.90
C LEU A 66 3.04 14.21 -5.12
N TRP A 67 3.49 15.40 -5.45
CA TRP A 67 4.53 15.65 -6.42
C TRP A 67 5.70 16.39 -5.74
N LEU A 68 6.85 15.78 -5.77
CA LEU A 68 8.10 16.42 -5.41
C LEU A 68 8.87 16.66 -6.71
N LYS A 69 8.96 17.93 -7.09
CA LYS A 69 9.51 18.36 -8.38
C LYS A 69 10.87 17.71 -8.64
N ASP A 70 11.05 17.19 -9.85
CA ASP A 70 12.27 16.55 -10.35
C ASP A 70 12.72 15.32 -9.54
N LYS A 71 11.85 14.78 -8.70
CA LYS A 71 12.16 13.61 -7.87
C LYS A 71 11.13 12.49 -7.97
N LEU A 72 9.88 12.77 -7.66
CA LEU A 72 8.87 11.72 -7.60
C LEU A 72 7.44 12.25 -7.75
N VAL A 73 6.55 11.35 -8.12
CA VAL A 73 5.11 11.50 -7.94
C VAL A 73 4.54 10.24 -7.31
N CYS A 74 3.67 10.44 -6.32
CA CYS A 74 2.92 9.39 -5.65
C CYS A 74 1.42 9.65 -5.81
N PHE A 75 0.64 8.59 -6.08
CA PHE A 75 -0.82 8.66 -6.27
C PHE A 75 -1.50 7.51 -5.53
N SER A 76 -1.42 7.57 -4.20
CA SER A 76 -1.81 6.49 -3.31
C SER A 76 -3.33 6.38 -3.09
N PRO A 77 -3.88 5.17 -3.09
CA PRO A 77 -5.24 4.90 -2.63
C PRO A 77 -5.33 4.60 -1.13
N GLU A 78 -4.19 4.39 -0.43
CA GLU A 78 -4.15 3.81 0.90
C GLU A 78 -3.94 4.85 1.98
N ILE A 79 -4.92 4.95 2.89
CA ILE A 79 -4.82 5.73 4.12
C ILE A 79 -3.84 5.04 5.06
N PHE A 80 -2.86 5.80 5.59
CA PHE A 80 -2.00 5.30 6.66
C PHE A 80 -2.73 5.39 8.00
N VAL A 81 -2.88 6.60 8.53
CA VAL A 81 -3.72 6.90 9.68
C VAL A 81 -4.35 8.28 9.54
N ARG A 82 -5.50 8.46 10.18
CA ARG A 82 -6.15 9.74 10.41
C ARG A 82 -6.25 10.01 11.89
N ILE A 83 -5.97 11.25 12.30
CA ILE A 83 -6.19 11.73 13.67
C ILE A 83 -7.19 12.86 13.61
N GLU A 84 -8.29 12.72 14.34
CA GLU A 84 -9.35 13.69 14.46
C GLU A 84 -10.05 13.52 15.80
N ASP A 85 -10.33 14.63 16.50
CA ASP A 85 -11.06 14.65 17.77
C ASP A 85 -10.52 13.70 18.86
N GLY A 86 -9.18 13.54 18.94
CA GLY A 86 -8.53 12.66 19.90
C GLY A 86 -8.59 11.17 19.55
N GLU A 87 -9.13 10.81 18.40
CA GLU A 87 -9.10 9.44 17.88
C GLU A 87 -8.07 9.27 16.77
N ILE A 88 -7.38 8.14 16.77
CA ILE A 88 -6.56 7.68 15.65
C ILE A 88 -7.27 6.54 14.95
N LYS A 89 -7.38 6.63 13.63
CA LYS A 89 -8.09 5.65 12.79
C LYS A 89 -7.20 5.11 11.67
N SER A 90 -7.38 3.84 11.36
CA SER A 90 -6.77 3.21 10.18
C SER A 90 -7.83 2.39 9.43
N PHE A 91 -7.63 2.26 8.11
CA PHE A 91 -8.60 1.66 7.20
C PHE A 91 -7.94 0.60 6.33
N PRO A 92 -7.51 -0.53 6.91
CA PRO A 92 -6.88 -1.61 6.12
C PRO A 92 -7.83 -2.14 5.06
N MET A 93 -7.29 -2.28 3.85
CA MET A 93 -7.99 -2.77 2.67
C MET A 93 -7.31 -4.05 2.17
N LYS A 94 -8.10 -5.09 1.86
CA LYS A 94 -7.56 -6.33 1.30
C LYS A 94 -8.65 -7.08 0.53
N GLY A 95 -8.31 -7.51 -0.68
CA GLY A 95 -9.21 -8.23 -1.55
C GLY A 95 -10.04 -7.31 -2.44
N THR A 96 -10.03 -7.62 -3.71
CA THR A 96 -10.83 -6.95 -4.74
C THR A 96 -11.39 -7.97 -5.72
N ILE A 97 -12.55 -7.66 -6.27
CA ILE A 97 -13.19 -8.45 -7.32
C ILE A 97 -13.89 -7.51 -8.32
N ASP A 98 -13.97 -7.92 -9.57
CA ASP A 98 -14.75 -7.22 -10.59
C ASP A 98 -16.23 -7.19 -10.19
N ALA A 99 -16.79 -5.98 -9.98
CA ALA A 99 -18.15 -5.78 -9.53
C ALA A 99 -19.21 -6.10 -10.62
N THR A 100 -18.80 -6.34 -11.86
CA THR A 100 -19.70 -6.76 -12.95
C THR A 100 -20.03 -8.25 -12.92
N LEU A 101 -19.26 -9.04 -12.18
CA LEU A 101 -19.50 -10.47 -12.06
C LEU A 101 -20.79 -10.77 -11.27
N PRO A 102 -21.55 -11.80 -11.64
CA PRO A 102 -22.71 -12.23 -10.86
C PRO A 102 -22.30 -12.59 -9.42
N ASN A 103 -23.02 -12.04 -8.44
CA ASN A 103 -22.75 -12.25 -7.00
C ASN A 103 -21.33 -11.90 -6.54
N ALA A 104 -20.67 -10.94 -7.20
CA ALA A 104 -19.29 -10.57 -6.94
C ALA A 104 -19.00 -10.25 -5.46
N GLU A 105 -19.86 -9.45 -4.83
CA GLU A 105 -19.73 -9.11 -3.41
C GLU A 105 -19.72 -10.38 -2.53
N LYS A 106 -20.67 -11.29 -2.77
CA LYS A 106 -20.75 -12.54 -2.03
C LYS A 106 -19.52 -13.43 -2.26
N LEU A 107 -19.07 -13.55 -3.51
CA LEU A 107 -17.86 -14.30 -3.85
C LEU A 107 -16.64 -13.76 -3.09
N LEU A 108 -16.47 -12.43 -3.05
CA LEU A 108 -15.39 -11.79 -2.32
C LEU A 108 -15.50 -12.02 -0.80
N MET A 109 -16.70 -11.87 -0.26
CA MET A 109 -16.94 -12.04 1.19
C MET A 109 -16.81 -13.49 1.66
N ASP A 110 -17.14 -14.47 0.82
CA ASP A 110 -17.07 -15.89 1.15
C ASP A 110 -15.70 -16.51 0.84
N ASP A 111 -14.76 -15.78 0.19
CA ASP A 111 -13.43 -16.29 -0.12
C ASP A 111 -12.60 -16.52 1.14
N PRO A 112 -12.19 -17.78 1.45
CA PRO A 112 -11.47 -18.08 2.68
C PRO A 112 -10.03 -17.59 2.69
N LYS A 113 -9.39 -17.43 1.52
CA LYS A 113 -8.04 -16.85 1.40
C LYS A 113 -8.10 -15.37 1.73
N GLU A 114 -8.98 -14.62 1.06
CA GLU A 114 -9.16 -13.18 1.30
C GLU A 114 -9.59 -12.91 2.75
N THR A 115 -10.43 -13.76 3.32
CA THR A 115 -10.85 -13.67 4.73
C THR A 115 -9.66 -13.79 5.68
N ALA A 116 -8.81 -14.78 5.48
CA ALA A 116 -7.64 -15.02 6.34
C ALA A 116 -6.59 -13.90 6.20
N GLU A 117 -6.33 -13.44 4.98
CA GLU A 117 -5.40 -12.35 4.72
C GLU A 117 -5.90 -11.02 5.32
N HIS A 118 -7.20 -10.74 5.19
CA HIS A 118 -7.81 -9.55 5.78
C HIS A 118 -7.77 -9.58 7.31
N ALA A 119 -8.05 -10.73 7.93
CA ALA A 119 -7.92 -10.89 9.38
C ALA A 119 -6.49 -10.64 9.87
N THR A 120 -5.49 -11.11 9.13
CA THR A 120 -4.08 -10.90 9.46
C THR A 120 -3.69 -9.42 9.42
N ILE A 121 -4.11 -8.68 8.39
CA ILE A 121 -3.78 -7.25 8.30
C ILE A 121 -4.53 -6.42 9.33
N VAL A 122 -5.78 -6.77 9.64
CA VAL A 122 -6.56 -6.09 10.70
C VAL A 122 -5.90 -6.28 12.07
N ASP A 123 -5.45 -7.50 12.40
CA ASP A 123 -4.77 -7.77 13.66
C ASP A 123 -3.42 -7.05 13.76
N LEU A 124 -2.66 -7.01 12.66
CA LEU A 124 -1.42 -6.26 12.58
C LEU A 124 -1.63 -4.76 12.85
N ILE A 125 -2.59 -4.14 12.18
CA ILE A 125 -2.87 -2.70 12.35
C ILE A 125 -3.45 -2.42 13.74
N ARG A 126 -4.30 -3.30 14.28
CA ARG A 126 -4.78 -3.19 15.65
C ARG A 126 -3.64 -3.19 16.66
N ASN A 127 -2.66 -4.08 16.48
CA ASN A 127 -1.44 -4.12 17.29
C ASN A 127 -0.62 -2.83 17.16
N ASP A 128 -0.42 -2.34 15.93
CA ASP A 128 0.29 -1.09 15.70
C ASP A 128 -0.35 0.08 16.45
N LEU A 129 -1.66 0.28 16.29
CA LEU A 129 -2.38 1.35 16.97
C LEU A 129 -2.32 1.22 18.50
N SER A 130 -2.28 -0.01 19.04
CA SER A 130 -2.17 -0.26 20.48
C SER A 130 -0.84 0.21 21.10
N MET A 131 0.17 0.51 20.27
CA MET A 131 1.43 1.09 20.77
C MET A 131 1.31 2.58 21.10
N VAL A 132 0.30 3.27 20.58
CA VAL A 132 0.16 4.72 20.68
C VAL A 132 -1.21 5.19 21.18
N ALA A 133 -2.19 4.30 21.25
CA ALA A 133 -3.56 4.60 21.63
C ALA A 133 -4.13 3.57 22.63
N GLU A 134 -5.11 3.99 23.38
CA GLU A 134 -5.90 3.14 24.27
C GLU A 134 -7.23 2.75 23.62
N GLN A 135 -7.94 1.78 24.23
CA GLN A 135 -9.26 1.33 23.78
C GLN A 135 -9.33 1.01 22.27
N VAL A 136 -8.25 0.44 21.75
CA VAL A 136 -8.19 0.09 20.32
C VAL A 136 -9.22 -0.98 20.00
N ARG A 137 -10.10 -0.67 19.03
CA ARG A 137 -11.23 -1.51 18.62
C ARG A 137 -11.42 -1.52 17.12
N VAL A 138 -11.96 -2.61 16.62
CA VAL A 138 -12.45 -2.68 15.23
C VAL A 138 -13.88 -2.14 15.23
N VAL A 139 -14.08 -0.98 14.59
CA VAL A 139 -15.37 -0.30 14.52
C VAL A 139 -16.28 -0.96 13.47
N ARG A 140 -15.67 -1.27 12.32
CA ARG A 140 -16.33 -2.00 11.22
C ARG A 140 -15.38 -3.05 10.71
N TYR A 141 -15.82 -4.30 10.67
CA TYR A 141 -15.00 -5.39 10.19
C TYR A 141 -15.44 -5.85 8.80
N ARG A 142 -14.50 -5.88 7.88
CA ARG A 142 -14.61 -6.49 6.55
C ARG A 142 -15.91 -6.12 5.82
N TYR A 143 -16.16 -4.84 5.70
CA TYR A 143 -17.25 -4.32 4.88
C TYR A 143 -16.81 -4.19 3.43
N CYS A 144 -17.78 -4.21 2.52
CA CYS A 144 -17.53 -4.16 1.09
C CYS A 144 -17.88 -2.77 0.53
N ASP A 145 -16.93 -2.16 -0.16
CA ASP A 145 -17.13 -0.89 -0.88
C ASP A 145 -17.08 -1.13 -2.39
N ARG A 146 -17.96 -0.49 -3.13
CA ARG A 146 -17.91 -0.45 -4.58
C ARG A 146 -17.12 0.78 -5.02
N LEU A 147 -16.06 0.55 -5.79
CA LEU A 147 -15.17 1.57 -6.31
C LEU A 147 -15.22 1.60 -7.82
N GLU A 148 -15.28 2.81 -8.40
CA GLU A 148 -15.13 2.99 -9.84
C GLU A 148 -13.66 3.13 -10.21
N THR A 149 -13.19 2.35 -11.19
CA THR A 149 -11.82 2.39 -11.68
C THR A 149 -11.78 2.59 -13.20
N ASN A 150 -10.59 2.90 -13.71
CA ASN A 150 -10.36 3.00 -15.16
C ASN A 150 -10.58 1.69 -15.93
N LYS A 151 -10.61 0.55 -15.25
CA LYS A 151 -10.88 -0.78 -15.81
C LYS A 151 -12.31 -1.27 -15.56
N GLY A 152 -13.15 -0.43 -14.96
CA GLY A 152 -14.50 -0.78 -14.53
C GLY A 152 -14.68 -0.79 -13.02
N PRO A 153 -15.91 -1.02 -12.54
CA PRO A 153 -16.20 -1.06 -11.12
C PRO A 153 -15.64 -2.31 -10.47
N ILE A 154 -15.13 -2.15 -9.24
CA ILE A 154 -14.68 -3.26 -8.39
C ILE A 154 -15.38 -3.20 -7.04
N PHE A 155 -15.52 -4.36 -6.39
CA PHE A 155 -15.73 -4.44 -4.96
C PHE A 155 -14.39 -4.59 -4.24
N GLN A 156 -14.25 -3.92 -3.10
CA GLN A 156 -13.08 -4.00 -2.24
C GLN A 156 -13.52 -4.19 -0.80
N THR A 157 -12.86 -5.09 -0.06
CA THR A 157 -13.11 -5.21 1.38
C THR A 157 -12.21 -4.29 2.18
N SER A 158 -12.79 -3.63 3.18
CA SER A 158 -12.14 -2.71 4.09
C SER A 158 -12.55 -3.00 5.53
N SER A 159 -11.74 -2.57 6.48
CA SER A 159 -12.11 -2.49 7.90
C SER A 159 -11.77 -1.12 8.44
N GLU A 160 -12.41 -0.73 9.54
CA GLU A 160 -12.11 0.49 10.26
C GLU A 160 -11.68 0.14 11.68
N ILE A 161 -10.48 0.58 12.06
CA ILE A 161 -9.90 0.39 13.39
C ILE A 161 -9.70 1.76 14.00
N CYS A 162 -10.09 1.93 15.26
CA CYS A 162 -10.02 3.18 15.97
C CYS A 162 -9.39 2.97 17.36
N GLY A 163 -8.61 3.93 17.81
CA GLY A 163 -8.08 4.01 19.16
C GLY A 163 -8.18 5.43 19.69
N VAL A 164 -8.18 5.60 21.01
CA VAL A 164 -8.24 6.88 21.70
C VAL A 164 -6.83 7.31 22.05
N LEU A 165 -6.43 8.51 21.62
CA LEU A 165 -5.12 9.09 21.94
C LEU A 165 -5.14 9.77 23.30
N PRO A 166 -3.99 9.89 23.99
CA PRO A 166 -3.85 10.72 25.18
C PRO A 166 -4.24 12.17 24.93
N ASP A 167 -4.73 12.89 25.93
CA ASP A 167 -5.19 14.29 25.78
C ASP A 167 -4.10 15.26 25.27
N ASP A 168 -2.83 14.95 25.54
CA ASP A 168 -1.66 15.74 25.12
C ASP A 168 -1.13 15.36 23.73
N TYR A 169 -1.83 14.47 23.00
CA TYR A 169 -1.41 14.01 21.67
C TYR A 169 -1.04 15.11 20.68
N PRO A 170 -1.66 16.32 20.72
CA PRO A 170 -1.30 17.35 19.74
C PRO A 170 0.18 17.78 19.82
N SER A 171 0.78 17.65 21.01
CA SER A 171 2.22 17.91 21.20
C SER A 171 3.11 16.74 20.79
N HIS A 172 2.55 15.57 20.47
CA HIS A 172 3.25 14.30 20.26
C HIS A 172 2.92 13.62 18.93
N ILE A 173 2.24 14.30 17.99
CA ILE A 173 1.86 13.71 16.69
C ILE A 173 3.06 13.11 15.97
N GLY A 174 4.21 13.77 15.99
CA GLY A 174 5.45 13.26 15.40
C GLY A 174 5.91 11.94 16.05
N ASP A 175 5.93 11.88 17.37
CA ASP A 175 6.32 10.67 18.11
C ASP A 175 5.35 9.51 17.86
N ILE A 176 4.04 9.80 17.81
CA ILE A 176 2.99 8.82 17.45
C ILE A 176 3.28 8.21 16.09
N ILE A 177 3.54 9.05 15.09
CA ILE A 177 3.85 8.58 13.74
C ILE A 177 5.14 7.76 13.73
N PHE A 178 6.21 8.22 14.36
CA PHE A 178 7.48 7.49 14.41
C PHE A 178 7.35 6.11 15.05
N ARG A 179 6.53 5.96 16.08
CA ARG A 179 6.27 4.66 16.73
C ARG A 179 5.51 3.70 15.84
N LEU A 180 4.69 4.18 14.92
CA LEU A 180 3.94 3.37 13.96
C LEU A 180 4.78 2.93 12.76
N LEU A 181 5.90 3.61 12.48
CA LEU A 181 6.75 3.31 11.34
C LEU A 181 7.72 2.13 11.60
N PRO A 182 8.05 1.39 10.53
CA PRO A 182 7.44 1.43 9.20
C PRO A 182 5.99 0.94 9.23
N ALA A 183 5.17 1.39 8.27
CA ALA A 183 3.77 0.98 8.19
C ALA A 183 3.66 -0.54 7.99
N GLY A 184 2.88 -1.21 8.85
CA GLY A 184 2.77 -2.67 8.84
C GLY A 184 2.21 -3.24 7.53
N SER A 185 1.27 -2.52 6.89
CA SER A 185 0.64 -2.95 5.63
C SER A 185 1.61 -3.08 4.46
N ILE A 186 2.73 -2.34 4.49
CA ILE A 186 3.73 -2.33 3.41
C ILE A 186 5.11 -2.86 3.86
N THR A 187 5.22 -3.32 5.07
CA THR A 187 6.41 -3.99 5.62
C THR A 187 6.10 -5.46 5.88
N GLY A 188 5.21 -5.72 6.81
CA GLY A 188 4.84 -7.05 7.28
C GLY A 188 5.00 -7.23 8.79
N ALA A 189 5.00 -8.46 9.25
CA ALA A 189 5.03 -8.79 10.67
C ALA A 189 5.81 -10.07 10.98
N PRO A 190 6.61 -10.08 12.06
CA PRO A 190 6.99 -8.96 12.93
C PRO A 190 7.89 -7.95 12.21
N LYS A 191 7.70 -6.64 12.44
CA LYS A 191 8.33 -5.57 11.64
C LYS A 191 9.85 -5.67 11.57
N SER A 192 10.54 -5.75 12.71
CA SER A 192 12.01 -5.76 12.76
C SER A 192 12.59 -6.90 11.91
N LYS A 193 12.14 -8.14 12.15
CA LYS A 193 12.64 -9.30 11.41
C LYS A 193 12.26 -9.27 9.94
N THR A 194 11.09 -8.75 9.63
CA THR A 194 10.63 -8.62 8.24
C THR A 194 11.45 -7.58 7.47
N MET A 195 11.92 -6.53 8.12
CA MET A 195 12.84 -5.56 7.49
C MET A 195 14.17 -6.21 7.07
N ASP A 196 14.77 -7.05 7.94
CA ASP A 196 15.98 -7.80 7.58
C ASP A 196 15.76 -8.68 6.34
N ILE A 197 14.59 -9.35 6.29
CA ILE A 197 14.22 -10.22 5.16
C ILE A 197 14.04 -9.41 3.87
N ILE A 198 13.41 -8.23 3.94
CA ILE A 198 13.24 -7.33 2.80
C ILE A 198 14.60 -6.86 2.29
N GLU A 199 15.50 -6.45 3.18
CA GLU A 199 16.85 -6.02 2.83
C GLU A 199 17.64 -7.14 2.15
N GLU A 200 17.50 -8.40 2.60
CA GLU A 200 18.12 -9.58 1.95
C GLU A 200 17.51 -9.85 0.56
N ALA A 201 16.20 -9.65 0.40
CA ALA A 201 15.46 -10.03 -0.81
C ALA A 201 15.48 -8.97 -1.91
N GLU A 202 15.46 -7.69 -1.55
CA GLU A 202 15.41 -6.58 -2.49
C GLU A 202 16.82 -6.07 -2.81
N ASN A 203 17.10 -5.83 -4.08
CA ASN A 203 18.42 -5.38 -4.57
C ASN A 203 18.46 -3.86 -4.79
N TYR A 204 17.58 -3.09 -4.16
CA TYR A 204 17.51 -1.63 -4.27
C TYR A 204 17.00 -1.00 -2.97
N GLU A 205 17.29 0.27 -2.79
CA GLU A 205 16.76 1.05 -1.66
C GLU A 205 15.37 1.59 -1.98
N ARG A 206 14.42 1.39 -1.08
CA ARG A 206 13.05 1.89 -1.24
C ARG A 206 12.99 3.42 -1.24
N GLY A 207 13.86 4.10 -0.48
CA GLY A 207 13.87 5.55 -0.34
C GLY A 207 12.55 6.07 0.22
N PHE A 208 11.89 6.99 -0.49
CA PHE A 208 10.57 7.50 -0.10
C PHE A 208 9.43 6.50 -0.37
N TYR A 209 9.63 5.53 -1.23
CA TYR A 209 8.63 4.50 -1.51
C TYR A 209 8.36 3.67 -0.26
N THR A 210 7.10 3.36 0.00
CA THR A 210 6.61 2.74 1.25
C THR A 210 6.79 3.60 2.51
N GLY A 211 7.19 4.85 2.37
CA GLY A 211 7.10 5.85 3.42
C GLY A 211 5.67 6.35 3.62
N ILE A 212 5.53 7.47 4.29
CA ILE A 212 4.25 8.13 4.49
C ILE A 212 4.30 9.58 4.00
N MET A 213 3.15 10.08 3.59
CA MET A 213 2.88 11.49 3.32
C MET A 213 1.60 11.91 4.01
N GLY A 214 1.46 13.18 4.33
CA GLY A 214 0.23 13.65 4.95
C GLY A 214 0.21 15.15 5.19
N TYR A 215 -0.94 15.62 5.66
CA TYR A 215 -1.16 16.96 6.13
C TYR A 215 -1.52 16.95 7.61
N CYS A 216 -0.88 17.84 8.36
CA CYS A 216 -1.12 18.01 9.80
C CYS A 216 -1.28 19.50 10.11
N ASP A 217 -2.33 19.87 10.82
CA ASP A 217 -2.57 21.24 11.30
C ASP A 217 -2.17 21.44 12.78
N GLY A 218 -1.54 20.42 13.39
CA GLY A 218 -1.15 20.42 14.79
C GLY A 218 -2.17 19.74 15.72
N ARG A 219 -3.36 19.39 15.22
CA ARG A 219 -4.39 18.63 15.96
C ARG A 219 -4.98 17.51 15.16
N THR A 220 -5.15 17.71 13.86
CA THR A 220 -5.61 16.70 12.92
C THR A 220 -4.46 16.21 12.06
N LEU A 221 -4.55 14.98 11.62
CA LEU A 221 -3.64 14.38 10.66
C LEU A 221 -4.46 13.59 9.64
N ASP A 222 -4.21 13.83 8.37
CA ASP A 222 -4.67 12.96 7.28
C ASP A 222 -3.45 12.47 6.50
N SER A 223 -3.19 11.18 6.50
CA SER A 223 -1.95 10.60 5.98
C SER A 223 -2.18 9.36 5.14
N ALA A 224 -1.25 9.13 4.22
CA ALA A 224 -1.25 8.03 3.27
C ALA A 224 0.08 7.30 3.23
N VAL A 225 0.03 6.03 2.90
CA VAL A 225 1.21 5.22 2.56
C VAL A 225 1.67 5.59 1.15
N MET A 226 2.97 5.80 0.95
CA MET A 226 3.53 6.16 -0.35
C MET A 226 3.72 4.92 -1.24
N ILE A 227 2.62 4.48 -1.83
CA ILE A 227 2.57 3.44 -2.87
C ILE A 227 1.97 4.03 -4.16
N ARG A 228 2.00 3.28 -5.28
CA ARG A 228 1.74 3.85 -6.61
C ARG A 228 2.70 5.01 -6.86
N PHE A 229 3.93 4.63 -7.10
CA PHE A 229 5.07 5.52 -6.91
C PHE A 229 5.95 5.51 -8.16
N LEU A 230 6.13 6.68 -8.76
CA LEU A 230 7.01 6.92 -9.89
C LEU A 230 8.14 7.86 -9.45
N GLU A 231 9.39 7.44 -9.61
CA GLU A 231 10.58 8.16 -9.21
C GLU A 231 11.43 8.51 -10.42
N GLN A 232 12.04 9.69 -10.37
CA GLN A 232 12.98 10.15 -11.38
C GLN A 232 14.41 10.12 -10.81
N GLU A 233 15.30 9.43 -11.51
CA GLU A 233 16.73 9.40 -11.21
C GLU A 233 17.49 9.87 -12.47
N GLY A 234 17.94 11.11 -12.45
CA GLY A 234 18.49 11.78 -13.62
C GLY A 234 17.44 11.88 -14.74
N GLU A 235 17.72 11.28 -15.88
CA GLU A 235 16.79 11.23 -17.02
C GLU A 235 15.88 9.99 -17.02
N ASN A 236 16.07 9.07 -16.09
CA ASN A 236 15.34 7.80 -16.05
C ASN A 236 14.16 7.87 -15.08
N LEU A 237 13.08 7.22 -15.49
CA LEU A 237 11.89 7.02 -14.65
C LEU A 237 11.80 5.57 -14.19
N TYR A 238 11.44 5.40 -12.92
CA TYR A 238 11.26 4.09 -12.30
C TYR A 238 9.93 4.02 -11.56
N TYR A 239 9.20 2.94 -11.80
CA TYR A 239 8.01 2.62 -11.01
C TYR A 239 8.36 1.61 -9.94
N LYS A 240 7.88 1.84 -8.71
CA LYS A 240 8.06 0.90 -7.61
C LYS A 240 6.71 0.24 -7.30
N ALA A 241 6.68 -1.08 -7.30
CA ALA A 241 5.49 -1.88 -7.08
C ALA A 241 5.82 -3.12 -6.26
N GLY A 242 4.81 -3.68 -5.59
CA GLY A 242 4.99 -4.90 -4.80
C GLY A 242 3.68 -5.44 -4.26
N GLY A 243 3.80 -6.51 -3.51
CA GLY A 243 2.69 -7.21 -2.88
C GLY A 243 3.08 -7.96 -1.62
N GLY A 244 2.09 -8.27 -0.80
CA GLY A 244 2.28 -9.01 0.44
C GLY A 244 2.42 -10.52 0.18
N ILE A 245 3.55 -11.07 0.59
CA ILE A 245 3.84 -12.50 0.51
C ILE A 245 3.50 -13.18 1.83
N THR A 246 2.76 -14.26 1.76
CA THR A 246 2.38 -15.10 2.90
C THR A 246 2.79 -16.56 2.70
N SER A 247 2.55 -17.42 3.68
CA SER A 247 2.79 -18.86 3.55
C SER A 247 1.98 -19.52 2.43
N LYS A 248 0.85 -18.91 2.00
CA LYS A 248 -0.03 -19.40 0.94
C LYS A 248 0.23 -18.77 -0.43
N SER A 249 1.09 -17.76 -0.52
CA SER A 249 1.38 -17.08 -1.77
C SER A 249 2.01 -18.01 -2.81
N ASP A 250 1.57 -17.90 -4.05
CA ASP A 250 2.08 -18.56 -5.24
C ASP A 250 2.93 -17.59 -6.07
N LEU A 251 4.10 -18.04 -6.51
CA LEU A 251 5.08 -17.24 -7.23
C LEU A 251 4.48 -16.54 -8.47
N GLN A 252 3.77 -17.30 -9.31
CA GLN A 252 3.27 -16.75 -10.58
C GLN A 252 2.13 -15.77 -10.35
N SER A 253 1.28 -16.06 -9.38
CA SER A 253 0.17 -15.18 -8.99
C SER A 253 0.67 -13.85 -8.47
N GLU A 254 1.63 -13.86 -7.53
CA GLU A 254 2.18 -12.64 -6.94
C GLU A 254 2.99 -11.81 -7.96
N TYR A 255 3.73 -12.48 -8.85
CA TYR A 255 4.43 -11.82 -9.94
C TYR A 255 3.47 -11.10 -10.89
N ASN A 256 2.38 -11.75 -11.28
CA ASN A 256 1.36 -11.14 -12.15
C ASN A 256 0.65 -9.97 -11.46
N GLU A 257 0.33 -10.11 -10.18
CA GLU A 257 -0.28 -9.04 -9.38
C GLU A 257 0.64 -7.81 -9.29
N MET A 258 1.94 -8.03 -9.05
CA MET A 258 2.93 -6.96 -9.01
C MET A 258 2.97 -6.20 -10.35
N ILE A 259 3.02 -6.91 -11.48
CA ILE A 259 3.01 -6.30 -12.83
C ILE A 259 1.73 -5.50 -13.07
N GLN A 260 0.57 -6.01 -12.67
CA GLN A 260 -0.71 -5.32 -12.84
C GLN A 260 -0.81 -4.00 -12.07
N LYS A 261 0.00 -3.83 -11.04
CA LYS A 261 0.09 -2.59 -10.24
C LYS A 261 0.92 -1.48 -10.89
N ILE A 262 1.62 -1.77 -12.00
CA ILE A 262 2.47 -0.81 -12.70
C ILE A 262 1.64 -0.05 -13.75
N TYR A 263 0.95 0.99 -13.31
CA TYR A 263 0.10 1.83 -14.15
C TYR A 263 -0.07 3.23 -13.57
N VAL A 264 -0.55 4.17 -14.37
CA VAL A 264 -0.99 5.50 -13.94
C VAL A 264 -2.51 5.62 -14.10
N PRO A 265 -3.26 6.08 -13.07
CA PRO A 265 -4.71 6.17 -13.11
C PRO A 265 -5.18 7.47 -13.79
N ILE A 266 -4.81 7.66 -15.05
CA ILE A 266 -5.22 8.80 -15.89
C ILE A 266 -6.26 8.30 -16.89
N TYR A 267 -7.50 8.83 -16.80
CA TYR A 267 -8.64 8.47 -17.65
C TYR A 267 -9.77 9.52 -17.55
#